data_f0df617ed9ef9ca3cb79dc35b9c8490d
#
_entry.id   f0df617ed9ef9ca3cb79dc35b9c8490d
#
_cell.length_a   1.000
_cell.length_b   1.000
_cell.length_c   1.000
_cell.angle_alpha   90.00
_cell.angle_beta   90.00
_cell.angle_gamma   90.00
#
_symmetry.space_group_name_H-M   'P 1'
#
loop_
_entity.id
_entity.type
_entity.pdbx_description
1 polymer ?
#
loop_
_entity_poly.entity_id
_entity_poly.type
_entity_poly.pdbx_seq_one_letter_code
_entity_poly.pdbx_strand_id
1 'polypeptide(L)'
;MKNKELYSILIVCLMMLSSCLGDTNTRITVGEQEAVYQVRPTKGFYVKDGRFLYGSNLSVSGDGGDCFLIEYSFDSSAPELQGSDSLSIELIGNPISVPLWPLDSQRTDTTKVLKNEVLTESLLKRNAYIRGRLFLWSNHTETESQQDSFMMSYDPEKMYTAENGKRIYNLYLRAIKKVTEKEEGSEGEEGTEPTEEEKTVKVLITNAFNIEEFYNKAKTFEEENGEKEVAIAINYASAYNKDTTACLWSVTDTIKISFNGRTE
;
A
#
# COMPACT_ATOMS: atom_id res chain seq x y z
N MET A 1 25.69 63.79 -26.16
CA MET A 1 25.00 63.47 -24.86
C MET A 1 24.02 62.30 -24.94
N LYS A 2 23.47 61.96 -26.08
CA LYS A 2 22.43 60.88 -26.23
C LYS A 2 22.92 59.44 -25.93
N ASN A 3 24.20 59.15 -26.06
CA ASN A 3 24.68 57.76 -25.88
C ASN A 3 24.86 57.35 -24.40
N LYS A 4 25.06 58.30 -23.49
CA LYS A 4 25.23 58.01 -22.05
C LYS A 4 23.92 57.58 -21.39
N GLU A 5 22.79 58.16 -21.78
CA GLU A 5 21.45 57.79 -21.28
C GLU A 5 21.05 56.42 -21.79
N LEU A 6 21.41 56.06 -23.05
CA LEU A 6 21.13 54.74 -23.61
C LEU A 6 21.89 53.61 -22.87
N TYR A 7 23.15 53.81 -22.50
CA TYR A 7 23.94 52.87 -21.71
C TYR A 7 23.38 52.72 -20.28
N SER A 8 22.90 53.80 -19.69
CA SER A 8 22.30 53.75 -18.35
C SER A 8 21.03 52.94 -18.34
N ILE A 9 20.17 53.07 -19.35
CA ILE A 9 18.93 52.29 -19.49
C ILE A 9 19.26 50.81 -19.76
N LEU A 10 20.24 50.52 -20.60
CA LEU A 10 20.68 49.15 -20.89
C LEU A 10 21.19 48.42 -19.65
N ILE A 11 21.99 49.12 -18.80
CA ILE A 11 22.49 48.56 -17.54
C ILE A 11 21.39 48.30 -16.55
N VAL A 12 20.39 49.18 -16.44
CA VAL A 12 19.22 48.99 -15.55
C VAL A 12 18.36 47.82 -16.06
N CYS A 13 18.15 47.67 -17.36
CA CYS A 13 17.47 46.52 -17.93
C CYS A 13 18.22 45.19 -17.69
N LEU A 14 19.55 45.18 -17.79
CA LEU A 14 20.35 44.00 -17.47
C LEU A 14 20.28 43.62 -15.97
N MET A 15 20.25 44.63 -15.08
CA MET A 15 20.09 44.38 -13.63
C MET A 15 18.67 43.88 -13.29
N MET A 16 17.65 44.27 -14.04
CA MET A 16 16.28 43.75 -13.84
C MET A 16 16.10 42.33 -14.35
N LEU A 17 16.89 41.91 -15.35
CA LEU A 17 16.90 40.54 -15.85
C LEU A 17 17.59 39.55 -14.90
N SER A 18 18.55 40.03 -14.08
CA SER A 18 19.20 39.20 -13.06
C SER A 18 18.36 38.99 -11.79
N SER A 19 17.33 39.81 -11.58
CA SER A 19 16.41 39.67 -10.42
C SER A 19 15.36 38.59 -10.60
N CYS A 20 15.22 37.95 -11.77
CA CYS A 20 14.30 36.85 -12.03
C CYS A 20 14.95 35.46 -11.92
N LEU A 21 16.19 35.37 -11.47
CA LEU A 21 16.76 34.12 -10.94
C LEU A 21 16.35 33.99 -9.47
N GLY A 22 15.02 34.02 -9.22
CA GLY A 22 14.49 33.59 -7.96
C GLY A 22 14.95 32.16 -7.70
N ASP A 23 15.16 31.84 -6.42
CA ASP A 23 15.47 30.49 -5.94
C ASP A 23 14.64 29.48 -6.73
N THR A 24 15.30 28.78 -7.65
CA THR A 24 14.70 27.61 -8.29
C THR A 24 14.52 26.62 -7.15
N ASN A 25 13.29 26.55 -6.62
CA ASN A 25 12.94 25.55 -5.62
C ASN A 25 13.13 24.19 -6.31
N THR A 26 14.32 23.63 -6.16
CA THR A 26 14.74 22.36 -6.77
C THR A 26 14.11 21.18 -6.04
N ARG A 27 13.35 21.41 -4.96
CA ARG A 27 12.74 20.34 -4.18
C ARG A 27 11.42 19.90 -4.79
N ILE A 28 11.34 18.60 -5.03
CA ILE A 28 10.11 17.89 -5.43
C ILE A 28 9.54 17.21 -4.20
N THR A 29 8.25 17.38 -3.98
CA THR A 29 7.49 16.69 -2.94
C THR A 29 6.75 15.51 -3.55
N VAL A 30 6.88 14.35 -2.91
CA VAL A 30 6.13 13.13 -3.21
C VAL A 30 5.11 12.93 -2.10
N GLY A 31 3.84 12.87 -2.47
CA GLY A 31 2.76 12.59 -1.53
C GLY A 31 2.79 11.15 -1.02
N GLU A 32 1.79 10.80 -0.27
CA GLU A 32 1.69 9.50 0.41
C GLU A 32 2.00 8.31 -0.50
N GLN A 33 2.99 7.53 -0.12
CA GLN A 33 3.51 6.38 -0.85
C GLN A 33 3.78 5.20 0.10
N GLU A 34 3.50 3.99 -0.38
CA GLU A 34 3.78 2.73 0.30
C GLU A 34 5.30 2.51 0.41
N ALA A 35 5.75 2.08 1.60
CA ALA A 35 7.16 1.87 1.87
C ALA A 35 7.40 0.71 2.86
N VAL A 36 8.52 0.01 2.69
CA VAL A 36 9.00 -1.02 3.62
C VAL A 36 10.27 -0.52 4.29
N TYR A 37 10.27 -0.48 5.62
CA TYR A 37 11.38 0.03 6.40
C TYR A 37 12.53 -0.95 6.49
N GLN A 38 13.74 -0.45 6.40
CA GLN A 38 14.98 -1.20 6.62
C GLN A 38 15.83 -0.54 7.70
N VAL A 39 16.34 -1.35 8.63
CA VAL A 39 17.19 -0.87 9.72
C VAL A 39 18.68 -1.03 9.41
N ARG A 40 19.07 -2.11 8.73
CA ARG A 40 20.47 -2.46 8.44
C ARG A 40 20.69 -2.77 6.97
N PRO A 41 21.86 -2.48 6.40
CA PRO A 41 23.02 -1.79 6.97
C PRO A 41 22.78 -0.29 7.19
N THR A 42 21.86 0.32 6.46
CA THR A 42 21.49 1.74 6.55
C THR A 42 20.00 1.85 6.79
N LYS A 43 19.59 2.77 7.67
CA LYS A 43 18.16 3.07 7.87
C LYS A 43 17.56 3.75 6.65
N GLY A 44 16.40 3.29 6.23
CA GLY A 44 15.70 3.85 5.08
C GLY A 44 14.47 3.08 4.70
N PHE A 45 13.90 3.41 3.55
CA PHE A 45 12.68 2.82 3.03
C PHE A 45 12.89 2.30 1.61
N TYR A 46 12.41 1.10 1.33
CA TYR A 46 12.18 0.66 -0.04
C TYR A 46 10.79 1.08 -0.50
N VAL A 47 10.68 1.58 -1.72
CA VAL A 47 9.43 1.99 -2.35
C VAL A 47 9.13 1.20 -3.61
N LYS A 48 7.93 1.37 -4.17
CA LYS A 48 7.38 0.55 -5.27
C LYS A 48 8.29 0.46 -6.50
N ASP A 49 9.04 1.50 -6.84
CA ASP A 49 9.94 1.51 -7.99
C ASP A 49 11.29 0.79 -7.74
N GLY A 50 11.45 0.19 -6.55
CA GLY A 50 12.63 -0.53 -6.13
C GLY A 50 13.73 0.34 -5.52
N ARG A 51 13.57 1.66 -5.51
CA ARG A 51 14.56 2.57 -4.92
C ARG A 51 14.61 2.47 -3.40
N PHE A 52 15.80 2.70 -2.87
CA PHE A 52 16.07 2.84 -1.45
C PHE A 52 16.15 4.31 -1.07
N LEU A 53 15.24 4.77 -0.24
CA LEU A 53 15.18 6.15 0.26
C LEU A 53 15.88 6.24 1.60
N TYR A 54 16.85 7.15 1.76
CA TYR A 54 17.59 7.36 2.99
C TYR A 54 17.67 8.85 3.31
N GLY A 55 17.96 9.19 4.56
CA GLY A 55 18.07 10.60 4.98
C GLY A 55 18.50 10.73 6.43
N SER A 56 18.91 11.94 6.83
CA SER A 56 19.38 12.23 8.19
C SER A 56 18.25 12.38 9.21
N ASN A 57 17.04 12.71 8.78
CA ASN A 57 15.88 12.96 9.64
C ASN A 57 14.94 11.73 9.78
N LEU A 58 15.41 10.53 9.41
CA LEU A 58 14.64 9.30 9.51
C LEU A 58 14.50 8.84 10.97
N SER A 59 13.60 9.51 11.72
CA SER A 59 13.21 9.10 13.07
C SER A 59 11.97 8.22 12.98
N VAL A 60 12.18 6.90 12.82
CA VAL A 60 11.11 5.92 12.69
C VAL A 60 11.23 4.92 13.83
N SER A 61 10.12 4.69 14.53
CA SER A 61 10.00 3.61 15.50
C SER A 61 9.42 2.41 14.78
N GLY A 62 10.23 1.36 14.58
CA GLY A 62 9.82 0.14 13.89
C GLY A 62 10.98 -0.79 13.65
N ASP A 63 10.67 -2.02 13.28
CA ASP A 63 11.62 -3.07 12.94
C ASP A 63 11.84 -3.18 11.43
N GLY A 64 12.92 -3.81 11.02
CA GLY A 64 13.18 -4.06 9.61
C GLY A 64 12.10 -4.96 8.99
N GLY A 65 11.47 -4.52 7.91
CA GLY A 65 10.37 -5.20 7.25
C GLY A 65 9.00 -4.63 7.60
N ASP A 66 8.90 -3.68 8.55
CA ASP A 66 7.67 -2.98 8.87
C ASP A 66 7.21 -2.10 7.69
N CYS A 67 5.91 -1.95 7.58
CA CYS A 67 5.24 -1.27 6.48
C CYS A 67 4.75 0.10 6.91
N PHE A 68 4.92 1.09 6.01
CA PHE A 68 4.53 2.47 6.28
C PHE A 68 3.94 3.12 5.04
N LEU A 69 3.17 4.19 5.27
CA LEU A 69 2.92 5.23 4.28
C LEU A 69 3.81 6.40 4.65
N ILE A 70 4.54 6.93 3.67
CA ILE A 70 5.49 8.02 3.85
C ILE A 70 5.21 9.14 2.85
N GLU A 71 5.44 10.38 3.30
CA GLU A 71 5.58 11.55 2.44
C GLU A 71 6.99 12.07 2.54
N TYR A 72 7.56 12.50 1.42
CA TYR A 72 8.94 12.97 1.41
C TYR A 72 9.20 14.00 0.33
N SER A 73 10.30 14.73 0.49
CA SER A 73 10.83 15.60 -0.54
C SER A 73 12.28 15.26 -0.85
N PHE A 74 12.69 15.59 -2.07
CA PHE A 74 14.08 15.42 -2.53
C PHE A 74 14.48 16.54 -3.46
N ASP A 75 15.78 16.73 -3.65
CA ASP A 75 16.31 17.71 -4.60
C ASP A 75 16.25 17.15 -6.03
N SER A 76 15.56 17.85 -6.93
CA SER A 76 15.45 17.45 -8.34
C SER A 76 16.77 17.53 -9.11
N SER A 77 17.78 18.21 -8.55
CA SER A 77 19.13 18.28 -9.10
C SER A 77 20.08 17.22 -8.52
N ALA A 78 19.58 16.36 -7.61
CA ALA A 78 20.40 15.33 -6.98
C ALA A 78 21.01 14.37 -8.01
N PRO A 79 22.34 14.14 -7.96
CA PRO A 79 23.01 13.24 -8.91
C PRO A 79 22.50 11.82 -8.85
N GLU A 80 21.95 11.39 -7.73
CA GLU A 80 21.37 10.06 -7.50
C GLU A 80 20.17 9.77 -8.41
N LEU A 81 19.50 10.80 -8.95
CA LEU A 81 18.41 10.63 -9.92
C LEU A 81 18.88 10.08 -11.26
N GLN A 82 20.19 10.16 -11.56
CA GLN A 82 20.81 9.73 -12.81
C GLN A 82 21.35 8.29 -12.74
N GLY A 83 20.53 7.34 -12.27
CA GLY A 83 20.86 5.90 -12.33
C GLY A 83 21.28 5.26 -11.02
N SER A 84 21.08 5.91 -9.88
CA SER A 84 21.24 5.28 -8.56
C SER A 84 19.96 4.56 -8.13
N ASP A 85 20.13 3.38 -7.52
CA ASP A 85 19.04 2.65 -6.86
C ASP A 85 18.70 3.25 -5.47
N SER A 86 19.34 4.33 -5.08
CA SER A 86 19.11 5.02 -3.81
C SER A 86 18.95 6.52 -4.01
N LEU A 87 18.15 7.15 -3.13
CA LEU A 87 17.87 8.59 -3.18
C LEU A 87 17.88 9.17 -1.77
N SER A 88 18.60 10.29 -1.62
CA SER A 88 18.58 11.07 -0.39
C SER A 88 17.29 11.87 -0.30
N ILE A 89 16.56 11.72 0.82
CA ILE A 89 15.26 12.36 1.04
C ILE A 89 15.18 13.08 2.37
N GLU A 90 14.16 13.90 2.50
CA GLU A 90 13.69 14.44 3.76
C GLU A 90 12.22 14.08 3.95
N LEU A 91 11.90 13.39 5.07
CA LEU A 91 10.52 13.03 5.38
C LEU A 91 9.70 14.28 5.66
N ILE A 92 8.46 14.25 5.20
CA ILE A 92 7.42 15.24 5.49
C ILE A 92 6.44 14.59 6.48
N GLY A 93 6.38 15.15 7.70
CA GLY A 93 5.57 14.55 8.76
C GLY A 93 6.14 13.24 9.31
N ASN A 94 5.29 12.52 10.02
CA ASN A 94 5.62 11.22 10.59
C ASN A 94 5.12 10.10 9.68
N PRO A 95 5.91 9.05 9.44
CA PRO A 95 5.44 7.86 8.75
C PRO A 95 4.22 7.26 9.45
N ILE A 96 3.23 6.87 8.66
CA ILE A 96 2.01 6.22 9.15
C ILE A 96 2.24 4.71 9.08
N SER A 97 2.16 4.02 10.21
CA SER A 97 2.31 2.56 10.26
C SER A 97 1.15 1.88 9.52
N VAL A 98 1.48 0.91 8.67
CA VAL A 98 0.52 0.07 7.96
C VAL A 98 0.52 -1.31 8.61
N PRO A 99 -0.64 -1.86 9.01
CA PRO A 99 -0.72 -3.21 9.55
C PRO A 99 -0.16 -4.23 8.56
N LEU A 100 0.73 -5.12 9.06
CA LEU A 100 1.31 -6.21 8.29
C LEU A 100 0.68 -7.55 8.71
N TRP A 101 0.00 -8.20 7.77
CA TRP A 101 -0.71 -9.47 7.98
C TRP A 101 0.08 -10.64 7.37
N PRO A 102 0.08 -11.80 8.00
CA PRO A 102 0.66 -13.01 7.43
C PRO A 102 -0.21 -13.52 6.26
N LEU A 103 0.40 -14.29 5.37
CA LEU A 103 -0.31 -15.09 4.39
C LEU A 103 -0.49 -16.52 4.92
N ASP A 104 -1.74 -16.99 4.98
CA ASP A 104 -2.06 -18.36 5.37
C ASP A 104 -1.96 -19.30 4.18
N SER A 105 -1.27 -20.42 4.36
CA SER A 105 -1.16 -21.50 3.38
C SER A 105 -2.30 -22.52 3.46
N GLN A 106 -3.39 -22.17 4.13
CA GLN A 106 -4.60 -23.00 4.20
C GLN A 106 -5.67 -22.42 3.29
N ARG A 107 -6.28 -23.28 2.47
CA ARG A 107 -7.39 -22.90 1.62
C ARG A 107 -8.54 -22.38 2.45
N THR A 108 -8.99 -21.16 2.20
CA THR A 108 -10.21 -20.63 2.80
C THR A 108 -11.45 -21.31 2.25
N ASP A 109 -12.42 -21.61 3.10
CA ASP A 109 -13.73 -22.10 2.66
C ASP A 109 -14.55 -20.95 2.09
N THR A 110 -14.57 -20.82 0.77
CA THR A 110 -15.28 -19.76 0.05
C THR A 110 -16.79 -19.94 0.04
N THR A 111 -17.31 -21.08 0.54
CA THR A 111 -18.75 -21.41 0.54
C THR A 111 -19.47 -20.97 1.81
N LYS A 112 -18.74 -20.53 2.83
CA LYS A 112 -19.30 -20.15 4.15
C LYS A 112 -18.93 -18.73 4.53
N VAL A 113 -19.78 -18.10 5.32
CA VAL A 113 -19.47 -16.88 6.07
C VAL A 113 -18.76 -17.28 7.36
N LEU A 114 -17.65 -16.61 7.69
CA LEU A 114 -16.97 -16.81 8.96
C LEU A 114 -17.68 -16.04 10.08
N LYS A 115 -17.46 -16.46 11.33
CA LYS A 115 -17.96 -15.72 12.50
C LYS A 115 -17.34 -14.31 12.50
N ASN A 116 -18.18 -13.30 12.66
CA ASN A 116 -17.78 -11.87 12.65
C ASN A 116 -17.12 -11.41 11.34
N GLU A 117 -17.38 -12.11 10.23
CA GLU A 117 -16.89 -11.66 8.93
C GLU A 117 -17.58 -10.36 8.51
N VAL A 118 -16.80 -9.41 8.04
CA VAL A 118 -17.26 -8.15 7.46
C VAL A 118 -16.83 -8.07 5.99
N LEU A 119 -17.57 -7.30 5.21
CA LEU A 119 -17.34 -7.24 3.78
C LEU A 119 -16.24 -6.23 3.44
N THR A 120 -15.38 -6.61 2.52
CA THR A 120 -14.51 -5.68 1.81
C THR A 120 -15.27 -5.15 0.61
N GLU A 121 -15.74 -3.91 0.64
CA GLU A 121 -16.64 -3.39 -0.42
C GLU A 121 -15.96 -3.33 -1.78
N SER A 122 -14.73 -2.85 -1.84
CA SER A 122 -13.94 -2.84 -3.07
C SER A 122 -12.45 -2.72 -2.78
N LEU A 123 -11.64 -3.37 -3.60
CA LEU A 123 -10.20 -3.13 -3.66
C LEU A 123 -9.90 -2.11 -4.75
N LEU A 124 -9.07 -1.13 -4.42
CA LEU A 124 -8.66 -0.12 -5.38
C LEU A 124 -7.61 -0.69 -6.34
N LYS A 125 -7.49 -0.10 -7.53
CA LYS A 125 -6.40 -0.42 -8.47
C LYS A 125 -5.01 0.02 -7.96
N ARG A 126 -4.98 0.85 -6.90
CA ARG A 126 -3.75 1.21 -6.21
C ARG A 126 -3.25 0.00 -5.41
N ASN A 127 -2.10 -0.52 -5.79
CA ASN A 127 -1.41 -1.60 -5.11
C ASN A 127 0.10 -1.43 -5.27
N ALA A 128 0.88 -2.04 -4.38
CA ALA A 128 2.32 -2.07 -4.47
C ALA A 128 2.88 -3.39 -3.94
N TYR A 129 3.87 -3.96 -4.63
CA TYR A 129 4.69 -5.04 -4.10
C TYR A 129 6.08 -4.51 -3.80
N ILE A 130 6.50 -4.60 -2.54
CA ILE A 130 7.78 -4.06 -2.08
C ILE A 130 8.42 -5.09 -1.14
N ARG A 131 9.52 -5.69 -1.57
CA ARG A 131 10.31 -6.59 -0.71
C ARG A 131 9.48 -7.68 -0.01
N GLY A 132 8.62 -8.38 -0.75
CA GLY A 132 7.78 -9.44 -0.20
C GLY A 132 6.49 -8.95 0.47
N ARG A 133 6.23 -7.68 0.50
CA ARG A 133 5.03 -7.06 1.08
C ARG A 133 4.10 -6.59 -0.03
N LEU A 134 2.88 -7.11 -0.05
CA LEU A 134 1.82 -6.67 -0.97
C LEU A 134 0.92 -5.68 -0.23
N PHE A 135 0.92 -4.43 -0.66
CA PHE A 135 0.02 -3.39 -0.17
C PHE A 135 -1.26 -3.38 -0.97
N LEU A 136 -2.39 -3.36 -0.27
CA LEU A 136 -3.72 -3.25 -0.86
C LEU A 136 -4.48 -2.12 -0.19
N TRP A 137 -5.23 -1.38 -1.00
CA TRP A 137 -6.13 -0.32 -0.57
C TRP A 137 -7.56 -0.79 -0.77
N SER A 138 -8.36 -0.73 0.29
CA SER A 138 -9.75 -1.17 0.26
C SER A 138 -10.70 -0.14 0.86
N ASN A 139 -11.88 -0.02 0.25
CA ASN A 139 -13.00 0.63 0.91
C ASN A 139 -13.64 -0.36 1.87
N HIS A 140 -13.97 0.14 3.04
CA HIS A 140 -14.52 -0.64 4.13
C HIS A 140 -15.54 0.20 4.90
N THR A 141 -16.61 -0.44 5.38
CA THR A 141 -17.59 0.23 6.24
C THR A 141 -17.41 -0.28 7.66
N GLU A 142 -17.11 0.63 8.58
CA GLU A 142 -16.90 0.31 9.99
C GLU A 142 -17.57 1.33 10.91
N THR A 143 -17.77 0.97 12.17
CA THR A 143 -18.15 1.93 13.21
C THR A 143 -16.92 2.62 13.76
N GLU A 144 -17.05 3.81 14.38
CA GLU A 144 -15.90 4.59 14.90
C GLU A 144 -15.00 3.80 15.87
N SER A 145 -15.56 2.82 16.60
CA SER A 145 -14.83 2.00 17.56
C SER A 145 -14.36 0.65 16.99
N GLN A 146 -14.78 0.29 15.78
CA GLN A 146 -14.49 -1.00 15.17
C GLN A 146 -13.04 -1.07 14.72
N GLN A 147 -12.39 -2.17 15.06
CA GLN A 147 -11.09 -2.55 14.48
C GLN A 147 -11.25 -3.92 13.83
N ASP A 148 -10.83 -4.00 12.58
CA ASP A 148 -10.90 -5.25 11.84
C ASP A 148 -9.51 -5.86 11.66
N SER A 149 -9.48 -7.19 11.60
CA SER A 149 -8.31 -7.96 11.20
C SER A 149 -8.51 -8.50 9.80
N PHE A 150 -7.44 -8.56 9.03
CA PHE A 150 -7.46 -9.04 7.66
C PHE A 150 -6.75 -10.38 7.56
N MET A 151 -7.37 -11.31 6.86
CA MET A 151 -6.86 -12.65 6.61
C MET A 151 -6.67 -12.82 5.11
N MET A 152 -5.44 -13.11 4.70
CA MET A 152 -5.15 -13.49 3.31
C MET A 152 -4.69 -14.93 3.27
N SER A 153 -5.20 -15.70 2.32
CA SER A 153 -4.87 -17.13 2.17
C SER A 153 -4.74 -17.52 0.71
N TYR A 154 -4.15 -18.70 0.47
CA TYR A 154 -4.10 -19.34 -0.83
C TYR A 154 -4.30 -20.85 -0.71
N ASP A 155 -4.59 -21.50 -1.84
CA ASP A 155 -4.66 -22.95 -1.91
C ASP A 155 -3.29 -23.49 -2.36
N PRO A 156 -2.53 -24.18 -1.49
CA PRO A 156 -1.20 -24.68 -1.85
C PRO A 156 -1.23 -25.81 -2.90
N GLU A 157 -2.37 -26.51 -3.05
CA GLU A 157 -2.54 -27.55 -4.06
C GLU A 157 -2.98 -26.99 -5.40
N LYS A 158 -3.58 -25.77 -5.39
CA LYS A 158 -4.06 -25.09 -6.60
C LYS A 158 -3.71 -23.60 -6.57
N MET A 159 -2.42 -23.30 -6.56
CA MET A 159 -1.93 -21.93 -6.44
C MET A 159 -2.40 -21.01 -7.58
N TYR A 160 -2.62 -21.54 -8.79
CA TYR A 160 -3.01 -20.74 -9.95
C TYR A 160 -4.15 -21.37 -10.75
N THR A 161 -4.80 -20.55 -11.56
CA THR A 161 -5.69 -20.95 -12.64
C THR A 161 -5.05 -20.60 -13.97
N ALA A 162 -5.27 -21.44 -15.00
CA ALA A 162 -4.81 -21.14 -16.35
C ALA A 162 -5.96 -20.46 -17.13
N GLU A 163 -5.71 -19.24 -17.61
CA GLU A 163 -6.64 -18.48 -18.41
C GLU A 163 -5.92 -17.92 -19.66
N ASN A 164 -6.41 -18.27 -20.85
CA ASN A 164 -5.81 -17.84 -22.13
C ASN A 164 -4.30 -18.14 -22.26
N GLY A 165 -3.86 -19.27 -21.69
CA GLY A 165 -2.45 -19.68 -21.69
C GLY A 165 -1.58 -18.97 -20.63
N LYS A 166 -2.15 -18.08 -19.83
CA LYS A 166 -1.47 -17.42 -18.72
C LYS A 166 -1.87 -18.05 -17.39
N ARG A 167 -0.93 -18.13 -16.47
CA ARG A 167 -1.19 -18.56 -15.09
C ARG A 167 -1.49 -17.35 -14.23
N ILE A 168 -2.61 -17.41 -13.52
CA ILE A 168 -3.05 -16.36 -12.58
C ILE A 168 -3.08 -16.99 -11.19
N TYR A 169 -2.25 -16.48 -10.31
CA TYR A 169 -2.11 -16.94 -8.92
C TYR A 169 -3.20 -16.30 -8.05
N ASN A 170 -4.00 -17.14 -7.38
CA ASN A 170 -5.17 -16.68 -6.64
C ASN A 170 -4.87 -16.53 -5.15
N LEU A 171 -5.09 -15.34 -4.61
CA LEU A 171 -5.14 -15.05 -3.18
C LEU A 171 -6.57 -14.73 -2.77
N TYR A 172 -6.92 -15.05 -1.53
CA TYR A 172 -8.25 -14.85 -0.98
C TYR A 172 -8.19 -13.95 0.25
N LEU A 173 -8.90 -12.83 0.22
CA LEU A 173 -8.94 -11.82 1.29
C LEU A 173 -10.28 -11.85 2.01
N ARG A 174 -10.24 -11.89 3.34
CA ARG A 174 -11.37 -11.74 4.25
C ARG A 174 -11.07 -10.68 5.30
N ALA A 175 -12.11 -10.03 5.79
CA ALA A 175 -12.02 -9.12 6.93
C ALA A 175 -12.89 -9.66 8.07
N ILE A 176 -12.36 -9.60 9.30
CA ILE A 176 -13.01 -10.13 10.51
C ILE A 176 -13.06 -9.02 11.55
N LYS A 177 -14.27 -8.69 12.03
CA LYS A 177 -14.46 -7.74 13.13
C LYS A 177 -13.83 -8.29 14.40
N LYS A 178 -12.97 -7.50 15.05
CA LYS A 178 -12.48 -7.79 16.41
C LYS A 178 -13.58 -7.44 17.41
N VAL A 179 -14.09 -8.46 18.08
CA VAL A 179 -14.98 -8.27 19.23
C VAL A 179 -14.11 -7.97 20.44
N THR A 180 -14.24 -6.79 21.04
CA THR A 180 -13.63 -6.50 22.35
C THR A 180 -14.47 -7.16 23.44
N GLU A 181 -13.82 -7.85 24.39
CA GLU A 181 -14.46 -8.63 25.49
C GLU A 181 -15.46 -7.85 26.37
N LYS A 182 -15.68 -6.55 26.12
CA LYS A 182 -16.67 -5.74 26.82
C LYS A 182 -18.13 -6.05 26.41
N GLU A 183 -18.35 -6.71 25.29
CA GLU A 183 -19.71 -7.02 24.81
C GLU A 183 -20.25 -8.35 25.35
N GLU A 184 -19.40 -9.24 25.93
CA GLU A 184 -19.85 -10.54 26.47
C GLU A 184 -20.31 -10.49 27.94
N GLY A 185 -20.23 -9.34 28.62
CA GLY A 185 -20.49 -9.22 30.07
C GLY A 185 -21.81 -8.62 30.48
N SER A 186 -22.74 -8.33 29.58
CA SER A 186 -24.04 -7.69 29.91
C SER A 186 -25.20 -8.62 29.68
N GLU A 187 -25.20 -9.78 30.34
CA GLU A 187 -26.44 -10.49 30.65
C GLU A 187 -27.00 -9.91 31.94
N GLY A 188 -28.04 -9.07 31.83
CA GLY A 188 -28.90 -8.73 32.94
C GLY A 188 -29.08 -7.24 33.17
N GLU A 189 -29.96 -6.61 32.39
CA GLU A 189 -30.98 -5.68 32.90
C GLU A 189 -32.01 -5.42 31.80
N GLU A 190 -33.24 -5.89 32.01
CA GLU A 190 -34.41 -5.50 31.25
C GLU A 190 -34.67 -4.00 31.42
N GLY A 191 -34.72 -3.28 30.31
CA GLY A 191 -35.23 -1.93 30.25
C GLY A 191 -34.23 -0.87 29.94
N THR A 192 -33.69 -0.84 28.71
CA THR A 192 -33.01 0.36 28.20
C THR A 192 -33.49 0.70 26.79
N GLU A 193 -33.75 1.97 26.61
CA GLU A 193 -34.21 2.65 25.39
C GLU A 193 -33.40 2.21 24.15
N PRO A 194 -33.92 2.41 22.92
CA PRO A 194 -33.25 2.00 21.70
C PRO A 194 -31.87 2.63 21.66
N THR A 195 -30.86 1.78 21.69
CA THR A 195 -29.44 2.13 21.50
C THR A 195 -29.35 2.95 20.22
N GLU A 196 -28.75 4.14 20.29
CA GLU A 196 -28.43 4.94 19.12
C GLU A 196 -27.74 3.99 18.11
N GLU A 197 -28.30 3.90 16.90
CA GLU A 197 -27.69 3.11 15.83
C GLU A 197 -26.25 3.59 15.66
N GLU A 198 -25.28 2.75 15.97
CA GLU A 198 -23.86 3.08 15.81
C GLU A 198 -23.62 3.56 14.38
N LYS A 199 -23.18 4.80 14.28
CA LYS A 199 -23.01 5.48 13.01
C LYS A 199 -21.85 4.81 12.24
N THR A 200 -22.18 4.14 11.17
CA THR A 200 -21.16 3.57 10.28
C THR A 200 -20.58 4.63 9.34
N VAL A 201 -19.29 4.55 9.12
CA VAL A 201 -18.55 5.43 8.19
C VAL A 201 -17.82 4.57 7.16
N LYS A 202 -17.76 5.07 5.93
CA LYS A 202 -16.90 4.48 4.89
C LYS A 202 -15.50 5.03 5.03
N VAL A 203 -14.53 4.15 5.17
CA VAL A 203 -13.12 4.48 5.29
C VAL A 203 -12.32 3.83 4.18
N LEU A 204 -11.27 4.50 3.77
CA LEU A 204 -10.25 3.93 2.91
C LEU A 204 -9.09 3.47 3.77
N ILE A 205 -8.83 2.19 3.78
CA ILE A 205 -7.79 1.58 4.59
C ILE A 205 -6.71 0.95 3.73
N THR A 206 -5.49 0.95 4.26
CA THR A 206 -4.33 0.31 3.63
C THR A 206 -3.85 -0.81 4.53
N ASN A 207 -3.68 -1.98 3.95
CA ASN A 207 -3.12 -3.15 4.60
C ASN A 207 -1.95 -3.70 3.79
N ALA A 208 -0.94 -4.22 4.48
CA ALA A 208 0.16 -4.94 3.88
C ALA A 208 0.09 -6.42 4.24
N PHE A 209 0.46 -7.27 3.30
CA PHE A 209 0.47 -8.73 3.47
C PHE A 209 1.85 -9.28 3.16
N ASN A 210 2.38 -10.12 4.05
CA ASN A 210 3.63 -10.81 3.80
C ASN A 210 3.41 -11.98 2.85
N ILE A 211 3.66 -11.79 1.57
CA ILE A 211 3.52 -12.80 0.52
C ILE A 211 4.87 -13.32 0.01
N GLU A 212 5.96 -13.02 0.71
CA GLU A 212 7.33 -13.28 0.24
C GLU A 212 7.56 -14.75 -0.15
N GLU A 213 7.17 -15.68 0.73
CA GLU A 213 7.36 -17.10 0.47
C GLU A 213 6.51 -17.60 -0.73
N PHE A 214 5.25 -17.16 -0.79
CA PHE A 214 4.35 -17.46 -1.89
C PHE A 214 4.87 -16.91 -3.21
N TYR A 215 5.27 -15.64 -3.23
CA TYR A 215 5.82 -14.99 -4.41
C TYR A 215 7.09 -15.69 -4.90
N ASN A 216 8.01 -16.05 -4.01
CA ASN A 216 9.23 -16.73 -4.38
C ASN A 216 8.97 -18.11 -4.99
N LYS A 217 8.01 -18.88 -4.47
CA LYS A 217 7.58 -20.15 -5.07
C LYS A 217 6.98 -19.94 -6.47
N ALA A 218 6.07 -18.97 -6.61
CA ALA A 218 5.45 -18.64 -7.88
C ALA A 218 6.50 -18.15 -8.89
N LYS A 219 7.40 -17.27 -8.48
CA LYS A 219 8.48 -16.73 -9.30
C LYS A 219 9.38 -17.85 -9.84
N THR A 220 9.88 -18.74 -8.96
CA THR A 220 10.73 -19.85 -9.39
C THR A 220 10.04 -20.71 -10.45
N PHE A 221 8.76 -21.02 -10.23
CA PHE A 221 7.98 -21.81 -11.19
C PHE A 221 7.81 -21.07 -12.52
N GLU A 222 7.52 -19.76 -12.50
CA GLU A 222 7.37 -18.97 -13.72
C GLU A 222 8.69 -18.78 -14.48
N GLU A 223 9.81 -18.59 -13.76
CA GLU A 223 11.16 -18.54 -14.37
C GLU A 223 11.51 -19.82 -15.10
N GLU A 224 11.21 -21.00 -14.52
CA GLU A 224 11.40 -22.30 -15.16
C GLU A 224 10.55 -22.50 -16.42
N ASN A 225 9.41 -21.80 -16.49
CA ASN A 225 8.51 -21.79 -17.65
C ASN A 225 8.79 -20.65 -18.66
N GLY A 226 9.86 -19.86 -18.45
CA GLY A 226 10.30 -18.82 -19.37
C GLY A 226 9.54 -17.50 -19.26
N GLU A 227 8.71 -17.33 -18.24
CA GLU A 227 7.99 -16.08 -17.94
C GLU A 227 8.92 -15.06 -17.27
N LYS A 228 8.46 -13.80 -17.15
CA LYS A 228 9.21 -12.71 -16.56
C LYS A 228 8.47 -11.99 -15.44
N GLU A 229 7.25 -12.40 -15.14
CA GLU A 229 6.37 -11.81 -14.16
C GLU A 229 5.52 -12.89 -13.48
N VAL A 230 5.07 -12.60 -12.27
CA VAL A 230 4.01 -13.33 -11.57
C VAL A 230 2.72 -12.53 -11.67
N ALA A 231 1.65 -13.12 -12.14
CA ALA A 231 0.34 -12.51 -12.26
C ALA A 231 -0.56 -12.97 -11.10
N ILE A 232 -0.98 -12.04 -10.22
CA ILE A 232 -1.76 -12.34 -9.01
C ILE A 232 -3.15 -11.72 -9.13
N ALA A 233 -4.19 -12.47 -8.78
CA ALA A 233 -5.55 -11.96 -8.60
C ALA A 233 -5.95 -12.09 -7.13
N ILE A 234 -6.59 -11.05 -6.59
CA ILE A 234 -7.11 -11.04 -5.24
C ILE A 234 -8.62 -11.28 -5.31
N ASN A 235 -9.06 -12.41 -4.75
CA ASN A 235 -10.46 -12.71 -4.54
C ASN A 235 -10.85 -12.18 -3.15
N TYR A 236 -11.93 -11.43 -3.03
CA TYR A 236 -12.35 -10.84 -1.77
C TYR A 236 -13.87 -10.96 -1.55
N ALA A 237 -14.28 -11.12 -0.30
CA ALA A 237 -15.68 -11.19 0.08
C ALA A 237 -16.31 -9.80 -0.03
N SER A 238 -17.10 -9.57 -1.09
CA SER A 238 -17.65 -8.25 -1.44
C SER A 238 -19.14 -8.07 -1.12
N ALA A 239 -19.88 -9.14 -0.97
CA ALA A 239 -21.29 -9.14 -0.62
C ALA A 239 -21.68 -10.46 0.06
N TYR A 240 -22.84 -10.47 0.72
CA TYR A 240 -23.47 -11.71 1.16
C TYR A 240 -24.51 -12.18 0.13
N ASN A 241 -24.75 -13.49 0.09
CA ASN A 241 -25.90 -14.03 -0.62
C ASN A 241 -27.20 -13.60 0.09
N LYS A 242 -28.34 -13.83 -0.55
CA LYS A 242 -29.65 -13.38 -0.05
C LYS A 242 -29.97 -13.87 1.36
N ASP A 243 -29.46 -15.05 1.73
CA ASP A 243 -29.74 -15.71 3.03
C ASP A 243 -28.58 -15.50 4.04
N THR A 244 -27.57 -14.68 3.71
CA THR A 244 -26.39 -14.41 4.53
C THR A 244 -25.59 -15.65 4.97
N THR A 245 -25.75 -16.76 4.25
CA THR A 245 -25.07 -18.03 4.56
C THR A 245 -23.74 -18.19 3.84
N ALA A 246 -23.51 -17.41 2.77
CA ALA A 246 -22.29 -17.43 1.96
C ALA A 246 -21.88 -16.03 1.51
N CYS A 247 -20.58 -15.84 1.34
CA CYS A 247 -20.04 -14.64 0.70
C CYS A 247 -20.10 -14.76 -0.82
N LEU A 248 -20.42 -13.65 -1.47
CA LEU A 248 -20.20 -13.47 -2.89
C LEU A 248 -18.79 -12.87 -3.07
N TRP A 249 -18.01 -13.50 -3.93
CA TRP A 249 -16.62 -13.15 -4.16
C TRP A 249 -16.49 -12.28 -5.40
N SER A 250 -15.78 -11.17 -5.24
CA SER A 250 -15.28 -10.37 -6.34
C SER A 250 -13.80 -10.64 -6.53
N VAL A 251 -13.29 -10.37 -7.73
CA VAL A 251 -11.89 -10.54 -8.08
C VAL A 251 -11.34 -9.23 -8.62
N THR A 252 -10.11 -8.90 -8.27
CA THR A 252 -9.43 -7.71 -8.82
C THR A 252 -8.99 -7.94 -10.27
N ASP A 253 -8.65 -6.83 -10.94
CA ASP A 253 -7.74 -6.92 -12.09
C ASP A 253 -6.44 -7.60 -11.68
N THR A 254 -5.78 -8.24 -12.62
CA THR A 254 -4.54 -8.95 -12.36
C THR A 254 -3.40 -7.99 -12.01
N ILE A 255 -2.79 -8.19 -10.85
CA ILE A 255 -1.58 -7.49 -10.40
C ILE A 255 -0.38 -8.23 -10.97
N LYS A 256 0.41 -7.56 -11.79
CA LYS A 256 1.62 -8.12 -12.38
C LYS A 256 2.84 -7.66 -11.60
N ILE A 257 3.63 -8.61 -11.13
CA ILE A 257 4.87 -8.37 -10.40
C ILE A 257 6.02 -8.91 -11.22
N SER A 258 6.80 -8.04 -11.81
CA SER A 258 8.00 -8.41 -12.55
C SER A 258 9.07 -8.97 -11.61
N PHE A 259 9.98 -9.81 -12.13
CA PHE A 259 10.99 -10.49 -11.30
C PHE A 259 12.01 -9.54 -10.66
N ASN A 260 12.09 -8.31 -11.11
CA ASN A 260 12.83 -7.23 -10.43
C ASN A 260 12.03 -6.55 -9.30
N GLY A 261 10.85 -7.07 -8.96
CA GLY A 261 10.02 -6.60 -7.86
C GLY A 261 9.18 -5.37 -8.16
N ARG A 262 9.01 -4.98 -9.43
CA ARG A 262 8.13 -3.85 -9.81
C ARG A 262 6.72 -4.37 -10.12
N THR A 263 5.72 -3.63 -9.64
CA THR A 263 4.29 -3.86 -9.97
C THR A 263 3.89 -2.96 -11.13
N GLU A 264 3.15 -3.50 -12.08
CA GLU A 264 2.51 -2.81 -13.19
C GLU A 264 1.00 -2.73 -13.00
#